data_1827e3fb4c0d57ba2043da1b979c2b6d
#
_entry.id   1827e3fb4c0d57ba2043da1b979c2b6d
#
_cell.length_a   1.000
_cell.length_b   1.000
_cell.length_c   1.000
_cell.angle_alpha   90.00
_cell.angle_beta   90.00
_cell.angle_gamma   90.00
#
_symmetry.space_group_name_H-M   'P 1'
#
loop_
_entity.id
_entity.type
_entity.pdbx_description
1 polymer ?
#
loop_
_entity_poly.entity_id
_entity_poly.type
_entity_poly.pdbx_seq_one_letter_code
_entity_poly.pdbx_strand_id
1 'polypeptide(L)'
;KMPEKDTIQAIEKFLDAHMIIPDHGLWKPVDIKKIYNIKKLISVEAKMTDIKKVAEQSLINTWFASQSYALTSTSNPQSSTIKKFERQGTGLYCKKRSFRKIVEAKKLASPSSYQSLQFNEWIGRTVAHLS
;
A
#
# COMPACT_ATOMS: atom_id res chain seq x y z
N LYS A 1 -10.06 9.60 -30.96
CA LYS A 1 -9.38 10.91 -30.66
C LYS A 1 -10.32 11.72 -29.79
N MET A 2 -9.88 12.17 -28.64
CA MET A 2 -10.69 12.97 -27.71
C MET A 2 -11.00 14.34 -28.36
N PRO A 3 -12.20 14.88 -28.25
CA PRO A 3 -12.53 16.24 -28.70
C PRO A 3 -11.64 17.29 -28.02
N GLU A 4 -11.30 18.35 -28.71
CA GLU A 4 -10.40 19.41 -28.20
C GLU A 4 -10.92 20.03 -26.89
N LYS A 5 -12.22 20.29 -26.80
CA LYS A 5 -12.86 20.82 -25.58
C LYS A 5 -12.64 19.90 -24.37
N ASP A 6 -12.78 18.59 -24.53
CA ASP A 6 -12.61 17.62 -23.45
C ASP A 6 -11.14 17.51 -23.05
N THR A 7 -10.24 17.66 -24.02
CA THR A 7 -8.80 17.70 -23.78
C THR A 7 -8.41 18.91 -22.93
N ILE A 8 -8.91 20.09 -23.24
CA ILE A 8 -8.66 21.33 -22.48
C ILE A 8 -9.19 21.19 -21.05
N GLN A 9 -10.43 20.73 -20.89
CA GLN A 9 -11.02 20.51 -19.56
C GLN A 9 -10.24 19.49 -18.73
N ALA A 10 -9.71 18.44 -19.35
CA ALA A 10 -8.89 17.46 -18.65
C ALA A 10 -7.57 18.08 -18.17
N ILE A 11 -6.91 18.89 -19.01
CA ILE A 11 -5.69 19.60 -18.66
C ILE A 11 -5.93 20.56 -17.50
N GLU A 12 -6.99 21.36 -17.55
CA GLU A 12 -7.36 22.29 -16.47
C GLU A 12 -7.55 21.56 -15.15
N LYS A 13 -8.30 20.45 -15.14
CA LYS A 13 -8.48 19.62 -13.94
C LYS A 13 -7.17 19.06 -13.38
N PHE A 14 -6.25 18.62 -14.24
CA PHE A 14 -4.97 18.12 -13.82
C PHE A 14 -4.05 19.24 -13.28
N LEU A 15 -4.14 20.45 -13.82
CA LEU A 15 -3.45 21.62 -13.33
C LEU A 15 -3.96 22.02 -11.93
N ASP A 16 -5.27 22.13 -11.76
CA ASP A 16 -5.92 22.46 -10.49
C ASP A 16 -5.58 21.43 -9.41
N ALA A 17 -5.46 20.17 -9.79
CA ALA A 17 -5.04 19.09 -8.92
C ALA A 17 -3.52 19.02 -8.69
N HIS A 18 -2.73 19.92 -9.27
CA HIS A 18 -1.26 19.91 -9.22
C HIS A 18 -0.62 18.59 -9.68
N MET A 19 -1.26 17.91 -10.63
CA MET A 19 -0.80 16.61 -11.16
C MET A 19 0.05 16.75 -12.42
N ILE A 20 0.02 17.90 -13.09
CA ILE A 20 0.84 18.24 -14.24
C ILE A 20 1.47 19.62 -14.08
N ILE A 21 2.60 19.84 -14.76
CA ILE A 21 3.31 21.09 -14.82
C ILE A 21 3.67 21.41 -16.27
N PRO A 22 3.76 22.70 -16.66
CA PRO A 22 4.27 23.07 -17.98
C PRO A 22 5.77 22.78 -18.06
N ASP A 23 6.20 22.23 -19.20
CA ASP A 23 7.61 21.92 -19.48
C ASP A 23 7.89 22.14 -20.98
N HIS A 24 8.59 23.22 -21.35
CA HIS A 24 8.98 23.55 -22.72
C HIS A 24 7.84 23.52 -23.77
N GLY A 25 6.69 24.09 -23.43
CA GLY A 25 5.50 24.11 -24.30
C GLY A 25 4.68 22.81 -24.35
N LEU A 26 5.04 21.85 -23.51
CA LEU A 26 4.30 20.59 -23.29
C LEU A 26 3.83 20.49 -21.83
N TRP A 27 2.98 19.52 -21.57
CA TRP A 27 2.53 19.18 -20.22
C TRP A 27 3.27 17.93 -19.74
N LYS A 28 3.86 18.02 -18.57
CA LYS A 28 4.59 16.94 -17.93
C LYS A 28 3.88 16.51 -16.66
N PRO A 29 3.68 15.20 -16.42
CA PRO A 29 3.14 14.74 -15.17
C PRO A 29 4.12 15.02 -14.02
N VAL A 30 3.59 15.39 -12.87
CA VAL A 30 4.34 15.44 -11.61
C VAL A 30 4.71 14.03 -11.19
N ASP A 31 5.89 13.85 -10.59
CA ASP A 31 6.29 12.55 -10.04
C ASP A 31 5.21 12.01 -9.10
N ILE A 32 4.74 10.80 -9.39
CA ILE A 32 3.66 10.14 -8.64
C ILE A 32 3.94 10.10 -7.14
N LYS A 33 5.20 10.00 -6.72
CA LYS A 33 5.60 10.02 -5.31
C LYS A 33 5.32 11.36 -4.62
N LYS A 34 5.22 12.46 -5.39
CA LYS A 34 4.88 13.79 -4.87
C LYS A 34 3.35 13.97 -4.74
N ILE A 35 2.58 13.25 -5.54
CA ILE A 35 1.12 13.29 -5.54
C ILE A 35 0.56 12.49 -4.36
N TYR A 36 1.26 11.43 -3.92
CA TYR A 36 0.82 10.60 -2.81
C TYR A 36 0.99 11.29 -1.45
N ASN A 37 -0.10 11.44 -0.71
CA ASN A 37 -0.10 11.89 0.68
C ASN A 37 0.30 10.75 1.63
N ILE A 38 -0.05 9.51 1.29
CA ILE A 38 0.33 8.33 2.04
C ILE A 38 1.81 8.03 1.80
N LYS A 39 2.63 8.16 2.84
CA LYS A 39 4.07 7.85 2.78
C LYS A 39 4.38 6.41 3.16
N LYS A 40 3.51 5.80 3.95
CA LYS A 40 3.64 4.43 4.43
C LYS A 40 2.27 3.79 4.56
N LEU A 41 2.12 2.58 4.00
CA LEU A 41 0.95 1.75 4.13
C LEU A 41 1.37 0.40 4.72
N ILE A 42 0.80 0.05 5.86
CA ILE A 42 1.05 -1.24 6.50
C ILE A 42 -0.22 -2.07 6.40
N SER A 43 -0.14 -3.25 5.79
CA SER A 43 -1.22 -4.22 5.78
C SER A 43 -1.04 -5.24 6.90
N VAL A 44 -2.13 -5.63 7.51
CA VAL A 44 -2.18 -6.73 8.49
C VAL A 44 -3.30 -7.68 8.09
N GLU A 45 -2.93 -8.89 7.73
CA GLU A 45 -3.88 -9.96 7.44
C GLU A 45 -4.01 -10.87 8.67
N ALA A 46 -5.22 -11.02 9.19
CA ALA A 46 -5.47 -11.81 10.40
C ALA A 46 -6.20 -13.12 10.09
N LYS A 47 -5.64 -14.25 10.50
CA LYS A 47 -6.29 -15.57 10.48
C LYS A 47 -5.97 -16.33 11.76
N MET A 48 -6.99 -16.89 12.38
CA MET A 48 -6.83 -17.55 13.67
C MET A 48 -6.00 -18.83 13.55
N THR A 49 -6.30 -19.68 12.58
CA THR A 49 -5.75 -21.06 12.51
C THR A 49 -5.03 -21.38 11.20
N ASP A 50 -5.38 -20.74 10.10
CA ASP A 50 -4.83 -21.04 8.77
C ASP A 50 -3.58 -20.20 8.47
N ILE A 51 -2.44 -20.66 8.98
CA ILE A 51 -1.15 -19.97 8.80
C ILE A 51 -0.67 -20.00 7.34
N LYS A 52 -1.07 -21.01 6.56
CA LYS A 52 -0.72 -21.10 5.13
C LYS A 52 -1.45 -20.02 4.33
N LYS A 53 -2.74 -19.90 4.54
CA LYS A 53 -3.58 -18.91 3.86
C LYS A 53 -3.22 -17.48 4.25
N VAL A 54 -2.93 -17.22 5.52
CA VAL A 54 -2.51 -15.87 5.96
C VAL A 54 -1.15 -15.50 5.38
N ALA A 55 -0.22 -16.45 5.21
CA ALA A 55 1.06 -16.21 4.56
C ALA A 55 0.89 -15.83 3.07
N GLU A 56 0.00 -16.52 2.36
CA GLU A 56 -0.32 -16.21 0.96
C GLU A 56 -0.96 -14.83 0.82
N GLN A 57 -1.94 -14.50 1.64
CA GLN A 57 -2.62 -13.21 1.61
C GLN A 57 -1.70 -12.06 2.02
N SER A 58 -0.86 -12.23 3.04
CA SER A 58 0.12 -11.21 3.40
C SER A 58 1.15 -10.95 2.30
N LEU A 59 1.52 -11.97 1.52
CA LEU A 59 2.37 -11.81 0.34
C LEU A 59 1.65 -11.01 -0.75
N ILE A 60 0.40 -11.31 -1.06
CA ILE A 60 -0.41 -10.53 -2.02
C ILE A 60 -0.49 -9.07 -1.62
N ASN A 61 -0.65 -8.77 -0.34
CA ASN A 61 -0.74 -7.41 0.17
C ASN A 61 0.53 -6.58 -0.03
N THR A 62 1.68 -7.22 -0.31
CA THR A 62 2.93 -6.50 -0.66
C THR A 62 2.83 -5.72 -1.98
N TRP A 63 1.84 -6.00 -2.80
CA TRP A 63 1.60 -5.29 -4.06
C TRP A 63 1.16 -3.84 -3.86
N PHE A 64 0.53 -3.53 -2.73
CA PHE A 64 0.05 -2.18 -2.44
C PHE A 64 0.57 -1.62 -1.11
N ALA A 65 1.09 -2.45 -0.22
CA ALA A 65 1.58 -2.03 1.09
C ALA A 65 3.11 -1.88 1.12
N SER A 66 3.58 -0.91 1.88
CA SER A 66 5.02 -0.72 2.14
C SER A 66 5.59 -1.80 3.05
N GLN A 67 4.78 -2.34 3.92
CA GLN A 67 5.08 -3.50 4.77
C GLN A 67 3.81 -4.33 4.94
N SER A 68 3.93 -5.65 4.92
CA SER A 68 2.80 -6.55 5.09
C SER A 68 3.09 -7.57 6.19
N TYR A 69 2.12 -7.72 7.08
CA TYR A 69 2.20 -8.62 8.23
C TYR A 69 1.05 -9.60 8.23
N ALA A 70 1.35 -10.82 8.67
CA ALA A 70 0.37 -11.80 9.06
C ALA A 70 0.18 -11.79 10.59
N LEU A 71 -1.05 -11.96 11.04
CA LEU A 71 -1.40 -12.12 12.44
C LEU A 71 -2.12 -13.44 12.64
N THR A 72 -1.60 -14.29 13.54
CA THR A 72 -2.20 -15.60 13.84
C THR A 72 -2.25 -15.87 15.34
N SER A 73 -3.16 -16.76 15.75
CA SER A 73 -3.22 -17.26 17.13
C SER A 73 -2.21 -18.37 17.42
N THR A 74 -1.50 -18.89 16.42
CA THR A 74 -0.44 -19.89 16.62
C THR A 74 0.64 -19.36 17.52
N SER A 75 0.84 -19.97 18.68
CA SER A 75 1.76 -19.47 19.70
C SER A 75 3.23 -19.77 19.40
N ASN A 76 3.49 -20.91 18.74
CA ASN A 76 4.84 -21.38 18.41
C ASN A 76 4.86 -21.85 16.95
N PRO A 77 5.11 -20.95 15.98
CA PRO A 77 5.21 -21.34 14.58
C PRO A 77 6.46 -22.20 14.35
N GLN A 78 6.35 -23.18 13.46
CA GLN A 78 7.46 -24.03 13.08
C GLN A 78 8.58 -23.23 12.38
N SER A 79 9.83 -23.67 12.49
CA SER A 79 10.98 -23.03 11.82
C SER A 79 10.80 -22.89 10.31
N SER A 80 10.16 -23.88 9.66
CA SER A 80 9.84 -23.83 8.24
C SER A 80 8.88 -22.70 7.89
N THR A 81 7.91 -22.43 8.76
CA THR A 81 6.99 -21.29 8.63
C THR A 81 7.73 -19.97 8.78
N ILE A 82 8.56 -19.83 9.80
CA ILE A 82 9.36 -18.61 10.03
C ILE A 82 10.22 -18.32 8.79
N LYS A 83 10.97 -19.30 8.30
CA LYS A 83 11.79 -19.19 7.09
C LYS A 83 10.98 -18.83 5.84
N LYS A 84 9.72 -19.28 5.75
CA LYS A 84 8.81 -18.91 4.65
C LYS A 84 8.52 -17.40 4.69
N PHE A 85 8.14 -16.85 5.84
CA PHE A 85 7.88 -15.42 6.00
C PHE A 85 9.11 -14.56 5.72
N GLU A 86 10.29 -14.96 6.23
CA GLU A 86 11.56 -14.29 5.97
C GLU A 86 11.87 -14.24 4.47
N ARG A 87 11.74 -15.37 3.75
CA ARG A 87 11.96 -15.44 2.29
C ARG A 87 10.97 -14.59 1.50
N GLN A 88 9.72 -14.53 1.93
CA GLN A 88 8.68 -13.70 1.32
C GLN A 88 8.87 -12.21 1.62
N GLY A 89 9.65 -11.85 2.64
CA GLY A 89 9.78 -10.48 3.11
C GLY A 89 8.53 -9.96 3.84
N THR A 90 7.63 -10.86 4.24
CA THR A 90 6.42 -10.52 5.03
C THR A 90 6.69 -10.74 6.51
N GLY A 91 6.03 -9.95 7.37
CA GLY A 91 6.15 -10.08 8.81
C GLY A 91 5.16 -11.07 9.41
N LEU A 92 5.47 -11.57 10.59
CA LEU A 92 4.61 -12.49 11.33
C LEU A 92 4.46 -12.05 12.77
N TYR A 93 3.21 -11.86 13.19
CA TYR A 93 2.80 -11.71 14.58
C TYR A 93 2.04 -12.95 15.04
N CYS A 94 2.40 -13.43 16.21
CA CYS A 94 1.71 -14.52 16.87
C CYS A 94 1.06 -14.04 18.17
N LYS A 95 -0.13 -14.55 18.50
CA LYS A 95 -0.84 -14.23 19.74
C LYS A 95 -0.86 -15.45 20.64
N LYS A 96 -0.31 -15.34 21.83
CA LYS A 96 -0.53 -16.29 22.94
C LYS A 96 -1.34 -15.60 24.04
N ARG A 97 -0.70 -14.91 24.97
CA ARG A 97 -1.34 -14.00 25.94
C ARG A 97 -1.28 -12.55 25.46
N SER A 98 -0.21 -12.17 24.75
CA SER A 98 0.00 -10.88 24.10
C SER A 98 0.45 -11.09 22.65
N PHE A 99 0.42 -10.03 21.84
CA PHE A 99 0.97 -10.07 20.49
C PHE A 99 2.49 -10.07 20.56
N ARG A 100 3.11 -11.03 19.87
CA ARG A 100 4.56 -11.13 19.76
C ARG A 100 4.96 -11.12 18.29
N LYS A 101 5.85 -10.20 17.92
CA LYS A 101 6.46 -10.18 16.60
C LYS A 101 7.52 -11.29 16.52
N ILE A 102 7.35 -12.18 15.53
CA ILE A 102 8.26 -13.30 15.26
C ILE A 102 9.17 -12.95 14.09
N VAL A 103 8.60 -12.36 13.03
CA VAL A 103 9.33 -11.94 11.82
C VAL A 103 9.03 -10.48 11.52
N GLU A 104 10.07 -9.69 11.28
CA GLU A 104 9.93 -8.32 10.81
C GLU A 104 9.64 -8.30 9.31
N ALA A 105 8.65 -7.49 8.88
CA ALA A 105 8.39 -7.30 7.45
C ALA A 105 9.48 -6.43 6.81
N LYS A 106 9.95 -6.83 5.65
CA LYS A 106 10.86 -6.04 4.82
C LYS A 106 10.16 -4.74 4.41
N LYS A 107 10.88 -3.63 4.54
CA LYS A 107 10.41 -2.34 4.01
C LYS A 107 10.53 -2.34 2.49
N LEU A 108 9.41 -2.18 1.82
CA LEU A 108 9.31 -2.01 0.39
C LEU A 108 9.32 -0.51 0.03
N ALA A 109 9.38 -0.22 -1.27
CA ALA A 109 9.25 1.15 -1.76
C ALA A 109 7.92 1.78 -1.31
N SER A 110 7.84 3.11 -1.36
CA SER A 110 6.58 3.82 -1.10
C SER A 110 5.47 3.28 -2.00
N PRO A 111 4.24 3.16 -1.48
CA PRO A 111 3.14 2.62 -2.26
C PRO A 111 2.90 3.48 -3.50
N SER A 112 2.82 2.86 -4.68
CA SER A 112 2.65 3.53 -5.97
C SER A 112 1.76 2.72 -6.94
N SER A 113 1.12 1.66 -6.46
CA SER A 113 0.17 0.85 -7.24
C SER A 113 -1.16 1.58 -7.40
N TYR A 114 -1.97 1.14 -8.37
CA TYR A 114 -3.34 1.64 -8.53
C TYR A 114 -4.18 1.48 -7.25
N GLN A 115 -4.03 0.37 -6.55
CA GLN A 115 -4.76 0.14 -5.30
C GLN A 115 -4.30 1.09 -4.18
N SER A 116 -2.99 1.38 -4.08
CA SER A 116 -2.51 2.39 -3.13
C SER A 116 -2.98 3.80 -3.49
N LEU A 117 -3.16 4.11 -4.78
CA LEU A 117 -3.78 5.36 -5.21
C LEU A 117 -5.23 5.46 -4.75
N GLN A 118 -6.02 4.39 -4.85
CA GLN A 118 -7.38 4.36 -4.32
C GLN A 118 -7.43 4.62 -2.81
N PHE A 119 -6.51 4.02 -2.03
CA PHE A 119 -6.39 4.31 -0.60
C PHE A 119 -6.00 5.77 -0.34
N ASN A 120 -5.08 6.33 -1.12
CA ASN A 120 -4.68 7.72 -1.02
C ASN A 120 -5.88 8.66 -1.23
N GLU A 121 -6.67 8.42 -2.27
CA GLU A 121 -7.88 9.19 -2.56
C GLU A 121 -8.93 9.07 -1.45
N TRP A 122 -9.17 7.86 -0.97
CA TRP A 122 -10.14 7.63 0.10
C TRP A 122 -9.74 8.35 1.40
N ILE A 123 -8.48 8.25 1.80
CA ILE A 123 -7.96 8.94 3.00
C ILE A 123 -8.00 10.45 2.80
N GLY A 124 -7.58 10.95 1.62
CA GLY A 124 -7.62 12.38 1.31
C GLY A 124 -9.02 12.97 1.45
N ARG A 125 -10.02 12.30 0.91
CA ARG A 125 -11.44 12.70 1.06
C ARG A 125 -11.89 12.67 2.52
N THR A 126 -11.54 11.63 3.27
CA THR A 126 -11.92 11.49 4.68
C THR A 126 -11.32 12.64 5.51
N VAL A 127 -10.04 12.96 5.30
CA VAL A 127 -9.37 14.06 6.01
C VAL A 127 -9.97 15.41 5.63
N ALA A 128 -10.27 15.65 4.35
CA ALA A 128 -10.90 16.89 3.89
C ALA A 128 -12.30 17.12 4.48
N HIS A 129 -13.04 16.06 4.82
CA HIS A 129 -14.34 16.17 5.48
C HIS A 129 -14.23 16.40 7.01
N LEU A 130 -13.05 16.17 7.61
CA LEU A 130 -12.80 16.38 9.03
C LEU A 130 -12.22 17.78 9.35
N SER A 131 -11.79 18.47 8.33
CA SER A 131 -11.28 19.86 8.40
C SER A 131 -12.35 20.87 8.04
#